data_2e24b0b549c10f11782b2c098eb275a6
#
_entry.id   2e24b0b549c10f11782b2c098eb275a6
#
_cell.length_a   1.000
_cell.length_b   1.000
_cell.length_c   1.000
_cell.angle_alpha   90.00
_cell.angle_beta   90.00
_cell.angle_gamma   90.00
#
_symmetry.space_group_name_H-M   'P 1'
#
loop_
_entity.id
_entity.type
_entity.pdbx_description
1 polymer ?
#
loop_
_entity_poly.entity_id
_entity_poly.type
_entity_poly.pdbx_seq_one_letter_code
_entity_poly.pdbx_strand_id
1 'polypeptide(L)'
;MEEILSTVQSEVFGVWFLIGAALVFWMQAGFAMVEAGFTRAKNTGNILMKNLMDFCIGTVMFILIGFGLFLGEDLVGLIGKPGFDIFTDYANFDWSNFVFNLVFCATTATIVSGAMAERTRFLSYCVYSAVISALIYPIEAHWTWGGGWLAQIGFHDFAGSNCIHMVGGICALIGAAMLGPRIGKFVKDSNGKITKVNAFPGHNLPLGCLGVFILWLGWYGFNGAAATSVEELGSIFVTTTIAPSIATVVCMIFTWVKYGKPD
;
A
#
# COMPACT_ATOMS: atom_id res chain seq x y z
N MET A 1 -5.94 -36.48 -18.79
CA MET A 1 -4.71 -35.67 -19.02
C MET A 1 -5.00 -34.17 -18.84
N GLU A 2 -6.05 -33.65 -19.50
CA GLU A 2 -6.47 -32.25 -19.36
C GLU A 2 -6.84 -31.86 -17.90
N GLU A 3 -7.56 -32.75 -17.19
CA GLU A 3 -7.92 -32.56 -15.80
C GLU A 3 -6.68 -32.50 -14.87
N ILE A 4 -5.69 -33.34 -15.12
CA ILE A 4 -4.42 -33.30 -14.37
C ILE A 4 -3.66 -32.03 -14.66
N LEU A 5 -3.62 -31.58 -15.91
CA LEU A 5 -2.95 -30.34 -16.29
C LEU A 5 -3.62 -29.11 -15.68
N SER A 6 -4.96 -29.06 -15.67
CA SER A 6 -5.72 -27.96 -15.05
C SER A 6 -5.51 -27.91 -13.53
N THR A 7 -5.49 -29.08 -12.88
CA THR A 7 -5.21 -29.18 -11.44
C THR A 7 -3.80 -28.69 -11.12
N VAL A 8 -2.79 -29.16 -11.86
CA VAL A 8 -1.39 -28.73 -11.66
C VAL A 8 -1.24 -27.23 -11.88
N GLN A 9 -1.88 -26.67 -12.89
CA GLN A 9 -1.87 -25.24 -13.15
C GLN A 9 -2.50 -24.45 -12.01
N SER A 10 -3.63 -24.88 -11.49
CA SER A 10 -4.30 -24.25 -10.35
C SER A 10 -3.43 -24.27 -9.11
N GLU A 11 -2.80 -25.40 -8.80
CA GLU A 11 -1.91 -25.52 -7.64
C GLU A 11 -0.66 -24.63 -7.77
N VAL A 12 -0.05 -24.58 -8.95
CA VAL A 12 1.12 -23.72 -9.20
C VAL A 12 0.77 -22.25 -9.03
N PHE A 13 -0.36 -21.79 -9.57
CA PHE A 13 -0.81 -20.41 -9.39
C PHE A 13 -1.25 -20.14 -7.96
N GLY A 14 -1.83 -21.10 -7.25
CA GLY A 14 -2.14 -20.97 -5.82
C GLY A 14 -0.89 -20.75 -4.97
N VAL A 15 0.18 -21.51 -5.23
CA VAL A 15 1.48 -21.29 -4.56
C VAL A 15 2.08 -19.94 -4.93
N TRP A 16 2.04 -19.56 -6.21
CA TRP A 16 2.53 -18.25 -6.66
C TRP A 16 1.77 -17.09 -5.99
N PHE A 17 0.47 -17.21 -5.83
CA PHE A 17 -0.37 -16.22 -5.14
C PHE A 17 0.07 -16.01 -3.68
N LEU A 18 0.37 -17.08 -2.95
CA LEU A 18 0.91 -17.00 -1.59
C LEU A 18 2.32 -16.43 -1.53
N ILE A 19 3.18 -16.75 -2.50
CA ILE A 19 4.49 -16.11 -2.64
C ILE A 19 4.31 -14.61 -2.90
N GLY A 20 3.35 -14.23 -3.76
CA GLY A 20 2.97 -12.84 -4.01
C GLY A 20 2.56 -12.12 -2.72
N ALA A 21 1.72 -12.74 -1.91
CA ALA A 21 1.33 -12.19 -0.61
C ALA A 21 2.54 -11.98 0.32
N ALA A 22 3.47 -12.94 0.37
CA ALA A 22 4.70 -12.81 1.15
C ALA A 22 5.61 -11.68 0.66
N LEU A 23 5.73 -11.49 -0.67
CA LEU A 23 6.48 -10.39 -1.27
C LEU A 23 5.84 -9.04 -0.95
N VAL A 24 4.51 -8.92 -0.99
CA VAL A 24 3.79 -7.70 -0.58
C VAL A 24 3.95 -7.44 0.92
N PHE A 25 3.87 -8.48 1.77
CA PHE A 25 4.20 -8.31 3.20
C PHE A 25 5.60 -7.73 3.40
N TRP A 26 6.59 -8.21 2.64
CA TRP A 26 7.96 -7.71 2.71
C TRP A 26 8.09 -6.24 2.33
N MET A 27 7.17 -5.70 1.54
CA MET A 27 7.12 -4.26 1.23
C MET A 27 6.91 -3.40 2.47
N GLN A 28 6.36 -3.92 3.58
CA GLN A 28 6.27 -3.18 4.84
C GLN A 28 7.66 -2.78 5.36
N ALA A 29 8.65 -3.67 5.24
CA ALA A 29 10.04 -3.36 5.55
C ALA A 29 10.61 -2.29 4.60
N GLY A 30 10.29 -2.39 3.31
CA GLY A 30 10.67 -1.40 2.30
C GLY A 30 10.14 0.00 2.62
N PHE A 31 8.85 0.13 2.92
CA PHE A 31 8.24 1.40 3.34
C PHE A 31 8.89 1.96 4.60
N ALA A 32 9.10 1.12 5.61
CA ALA A 32 9.75 1.52 6.85
C ALA A 32 11.17 2.07 6.61
N MET A 33 11.94 1.45 5.70
CA MET A 33 13.29 1.91 5.34
C MET A 33 13.25 3.21 4.54
N VAL A 34 12.35 3.36 3.57
CA VAL A 34 12.18 4.60 2.80
C VAL A 34 11.80 5.75 3.73
N GLU A 35 10.77 5.56 4.55
CA GLU A 35 10.32 6.60 5.49
C GLU A 35 11.40 6.97 6.50
N ALA A 36 12.06 5.97 7.11
CA ALA A 36 13.14 6.22 8.06
C ALA A 36 14.29 6.98 7.40
N GLY A 37 14.70 6.57 6.20
CA GLY A 37 15.81 7.20 5.46
C GLY A 37 15.54 8.65 5.11
N PHE A 38 14.32 8.98 4.66
CA PHE A 38 13.92 10.33 4.22
C PHE A 38 13.39 11.24 5.33
N THR A 39 13.41 10.80 6.57
CA THR A 39 13.04 11.61 7.74
C THR A 39 14.24 11.86 8.64
N ARG A 40 14.07 12.66 9.70
CA ARG A 40 15.15 12.96 10.65
C ARG A 40 15.38 11.80 11.60
N ALA A 41 16.65 11.51 11.94
CA ALA A 41 17.08 10.39 12.78
C ALA A 41 16.28 10.23 14.07
N LYS A 42 15.92 11.33 14.74
CA LYS A 42 15.16 11.32 16.00
C LYS A 42 13.78 10.65 15.90
N ASN A 43 13.25 10.49 14.69
CA ASN A 43 11.93 9.90 14.44
C ASN A 43 11.99 8.44 13.99
N THR A 44 13.18 7.87 13.77
CA THR A 44 13.36 6.52 13.20
C THR A 44 12.60 5.46 14.00
N GLY A 45 12.75 5.43 15.32
CA GLY A 45 12.05 4.46 16.17
C GLY A 45 10.52 4.59 16.10
N ASN A 46 10.01 5.82 16.05
CA ASN A 46 8.57 6.06 15.90
C ASN A 46 8.07 5.59 14.51
N ILE A 47 8.85 5.82 13.46
CA ILE A 47 8.51 5.42 12.09
C ILE A 47 8.47 3.90 11.97
N LEU A 48 9.50 3.21 12.46
CA LEU A 48 9.53 1.74 12.45
C LEU A 48 8.34 1.16 13.21
N MET A 49 8.05 1.69 14.40
CA MET A 49 6.91 1.24 15.20
C MET A 49 5.57 1.50 14.49
N LYS A 50 5.40 2.65 13.83
CA LYS A 50 4.19 2.93 13.05
C LYS A 50 3.97 1.89 11.95
N ASN A 51 5.00 1.64 11.14
CA ASN A 51 4.90 0.67 10.03
C ASN A 51 4.62 -0.75 10.54
N LEU A 52 5.20 -1.16 11.67
CA LEU A 52 4.86 -2.43 12.29
C LEU A 52 3.40 -2.47 12.76
N MET A 53 2.94 -1.38 13.40
CA MET A 53 1.56 -1.30 13.90
C MET A 53 0.53 -1.22 12.79
N ASP A 54 0.84 -0.65 11.62
CA ASP A 54 -0.05 -0.70 10.46
C ASP A 54 -0.41 -2.12 10.09
N PHE A 55 0.60 -2.98 10.00
CA PHE A 55 0.37 -4.37 9.69
C PHE A 55 -0.39 -5.09 10.81
N CYS A 56 0.01 -4.91 12.08
CA CYS A 56 -0.63 -5.58 13.21
C CYS A 56 -2.08 -5.14 13.43
N ILE A 57 -2.34 -3.82 13.43
CA ILE A 57 -3.68 -3.27 13.58
C ILE A 57 -4.52 -3.61 12.35
N GLY A 58 -3.94 -3.45 11.15
CA GLY A 58 -4.59 -3.80 9.90
C GLY A 58 -5.06 -5.25 9.88
N THR A 59 -4.21 -6.18 10.31
CA THR A 59 -4.56 -7.61 10.43
C THR A 59 -5.76 -7.82 11.34
N VAL A 60 -5.74 -7.25 12.55
CA VAL A 60 -6.85 -7.43 13.51
C VAL A 60 -8.14 -6.82 13.00
N MET A 61 -8.08 -5.61 12.45
CA MET A 61 -9.27 -4.92 11.97
C MET A 61 -9.84 -5.54 10.70
N PHE A 62 -8.97 -6.02 9.82
CA PHE A 62 -9.38 -6.65 8.57
C PHE A 62 -10.03 -8.02 8.81
N ILE A 63 -9.46 -8.86 9.73
CA ILE A 63 -10.06 -10.16 10.09
C ILE A 63 -11.40 -10.01 10.80
N LEU A 64 -11.56 -8.97 11.63
CA LEU A 64 -12.79 -8.79 12.42
C LEU A 64 -13.92 -8.14 11.62
N ILE A 65 -13.61 -7.22 10.72
CA ILE A 65 -14.60 -6.37 10.05
C ILE A 65 -14.34 -6.29 8.55
N GLY A 66 -13.10 -5.97 8.16
CA GLY A 66 -12.77 -5.53 6.80
C GLY A 66 -13.03 -6.59 5.75
N PHE A 67 -12.63 -7.84 6.00
CA PHE A 67 -12.76 -8.90 5.00
C PHE A 67 -14.21 -9.16 4.58
N GLY A 68 -15.15 -9.19 5.54
CA GLY A 68 -16.57 -9.34 5.25
C GLY A 68 -17.15 -8.16 4.48
N LEU A 69 -16.76 -6.92 4.82
CA LEU A 69 -17.17 -5.74 4.07
C LEU A 69 -16.62 -5.69 2.65
N PHE A 70 -15.47 -6.31 2.41
CA PHE A 70 -14.84 -6.36 1.11
C PHE A 70 -15.40 -7.48 0.21
N LEU A 71 -15.35 -8.73 0.66
CA LEU A 71 -15.65 -9.91 -0.15
C LEU A 71 -16.95 -10.63 0.23
N GLY A 72 -17.71 -10.08 1.18
CA GLY A 72 -19.06 -10.57 1.48
C GLY A 72 -20.02 -10.37 0.30
N GLU A 73 -21.16 -11.04 0.34
CA GLU A 73 -22.26 -10.88 -0.63
C GLU A 73 -22.60 -9.41 -0.83
N ASP A 74 -22.68 -8.96 -2.08
CA ASP A 74 -22.92 -7.54 -2.40
C ASP A 74 -24.24 -7.02 -1.82
N LEU A 75 -24.17 -5.91 -1.12
CA LEU A 75 -25.31 -5.15 -0.65
C LEU A 75 -25.44 -3.83 -1.45
N VAL A 76 -26.33 -3.85 -2.42
CA VAL A 76 -26.71 -2.69 -3.24
C VAL A 76 -25.55 -2.00 -3.97
N GLY A 77 -24.50 -2.72 -4.28
CA GLY A 77 -23.30 -2.21 -4.97
C GLY A 77 -22.35 -1.40 -4.10
N LEU A 78 -22.61 -1.28 -2.80
CA LEU A 78 -21.86 -0.35 -1.92
C LEU A 78 -20.93 -1.04 -0.93
N ILE A 79 -21.34 -2.14 -0.34
CA ILE A 79 -20.55 -2.88 0.66
C ILE A 79 -20.83 -4.37 0.56
N GLY A 80 -19.87 -5.19 0.93
CA GLY A 80 -20.10 -6.60 1.19
C GLY A 80 -20.88 -6.80 2.49
N LYS A 81 -21.70 -7.82 2.54
CA LYS A 81 -22.41 -8.22 3.74
C LYS A 81 -21.41 -8.64 4.82
N PRO A 82 -21.40 -8.01 5.99
CA PRO A 82 -20.53 -8.42 7.07
C PRO A 82 -20.74 -9.90 7.43
N GLY A 83 -19.65 -10.65 7.45
CA GLY A 83 -19.66 -12.09 7.76
C GLY A 83 -18.52 -12.45 8.70
N PHE A 84 -18.66 -13.61 9.33
CA PHE A 84 -17.66 -14.15 10.24
C PHE A 84 -17.24 -15.55 9.81
N ASP A 85 -17.22 -15.83 8.49
CA ASP A 85 -16.97 -17.14 7.92
C ASP A 85 -15.62 -17.72 8.32
N ILE A 86 -14.61 -16.85 8.53
CA ILE A 86 -13.32 -17.23 9.10
C ILE A 86 -13.45 -17.94 10.46
N PHE A 87 -14.50 -17.66 11.22
CA PHE A 87 -14.76 -18.25 12.53
C PHE A 87 -15.82 -19.34 12.50
N THR A 88 -16.68 -19.37 11.49
CA THR A 88 -17.83 -20.24 11.40
C THR A 88 -17.67 -21.36 10.37
N ASP A 89 -16.88 -21.18 9.33
CA ASP A 89 -16.58 -22.16 8.29
C ASP A 89 -15.08 -22.24 7.99
N TYR A 90 -14.30 -22.49 9.02
CA TYR A 90 -12.84 -22.53 8.95
C TYR A 90 -12.29 -23.49 7.88
N ALA A 91 -12.95 -24.62 7.67
CA ALA A 91 -12.48 -25.67 6.77
C ALA A 91 -12.59 -25.27 5.28
N ASN A 92 -13.57 -24.45 4.93
CA ASN A 92 -13.84 -24.04 3.55
C ASN A 92 -13.46 -22.56 3.29
N PHE A 93 -12.88 -21.90 4.28
CA PHE A 93 -12.49 -20.49 4.16
C PHE A 93 -11.31 -20.33 3.18
N ASP A 94 -11.40 -19.35 2.28
CA ASP A 94 -10.35 -19.05 1.30
C ASP A 94 -9.19 -18.26 1.93
N TRP A 95 -8.30 -19.00 2.58
CA TRP A 95 -7.15 -18.47 3.29
C TRP A 95 -6.18 -17.72 2.39
N SER A 96 -6.00 -18.16 1.15
CA SER A 96 -5.10 -17.56 0.19
C SER A 96 -5.58 -16.17 -0.21
N ASN A 97 -6.87 -16.06 -0.53
CA ASN A 97 -7.49 -14.78 -0.86
C ASN A 97 -7.50 -13.83 0.34
N PHE A 98 -7.77 -14.36 1.54
CA PHE A 98 -7.72 -13.57 2.77
C PHE A 98 -6.33 -12.94 2.98
N VAL A 99 -5.25 -13.75 2.98
CA VAL A 99 -3.91 -13.25 3.29
C VAL A 99 -3.39 -12.28 2.24
N PHE A 100 -3.73 -12.51 0.96
CA PHE A 100 -3.34 -11.62 -0.12
C PHE A 100 -4.03 -10.24 0.02
N ASN A 101 -5.32 -10.23 0.28
CA ASN A 101 -6.04 -8.96 0.47
C ASN A 101 -5.71 -8.27 1.79
N LEU A 102 -5.32 -9.01 2.81
CA LEU A 102 -4.80 -8.47 4.06
C LEU A 102 -3.54 -7.63 3.84
N VAL A 103 -2.58 -8.13 3.07
CA VAL A 103 -1.33 -7.38 2.81
C VAL A 103 -1.56 -6.15 1.93
N PHE A 104 -2.58 -6.16 1.09
CA PHE A 104 -3.03 -4.99 0.33
C PHE A 104 -3.71 -3.95 1.23
N CYS A 105 -4.57 -4.39 2.14
CA CYS A 105 -5.18 -3.54 3.15
C CYS A 105 -4.12 -2.81 3.99
N ALA A 106 -3.14 -3.55 4.50
CA ALA A 106 -2.03 -2.98 5.27
C ALA A 106 -1.22 -1.98 4.45
N THR A 107 -0.98 -2.27 3.16
CA THR A 107 -0.26 -1.37 2.25
C THR A 107 -1.00 -0.05 2.08
N THR A 108 -2.33 -0.07 1.96
CA THR A 108 -3.15 1.15 1.84
C THR A 108 -2.97 2.07 3.06
N ALA A 109 -2.97 1.52 4.28
CA ALA A 109 -2.72 2.28 5.50
C ALA A 109 -1.29 2.83 5.54
N THR A 110 -0.30 2.02 5.10
CA THR A 110 1.11 2.40 5.09
C THR A 110 1.42 3.54 4.09
N ILE A 111 0.74 3.62 2.95
CA ILE A 111 0.89 4.74 2.00
C ILE A 111 0.63 6.09 2.68
N VAL A 112 -0.28 6.17 3.62
CA VAL A 112 -0.58 7.39 4.39
C VAL A 112 0.55 7.78 5.33
N SER A 113 1.32 6.80 5.81
CA SER A 113 2.34 6.96 6.85
C SER A 113 3.37 8.05 6.52
N GLY A 114 3.90 8.08 5.30
CA GLY A 114 4.88 9.07 4.88
C GLY A 114 4.37 10.52 4.94
N ALA A 115 3.11 10.74 4.57
CA ALA A 115 2.45 12.05 4.66
C ALA A 115 2.27 12.51 6.11
N MET A 116 2.09 11.58 7.03
CA MET A 116 1.93 11.84 8.46
C MET A 116 3.26 11.93 9.23
N ALA A 117 4.36 11.53 8.60
CA ALA A 117 5.66 11.44 9.24
C ALA A 117 6.10 12.75 9.90
N GLU A 118 6.67 12.65 11.12
CA GLU A 118 7.22 13.75 11.92
C GLU A 118 6.20 14.76 12.47
N ARG A 119 4.89 14.57 12.28
CA ARG A 119 3.84 15.53 12.66
C ARG A 119 2.57 14.93 13.24
N THR A 120 2.51 13.60 13.36
CA THR A 120 1.34 12.88 13.92
C THR A 120 1.71 12.20 15.23
N ARG A 121 0.79 12.24 16.20
CA ARG A 121 0.91 11.46 17.44
C ARG A 121 0.69 9.99 17.15
N PHE A 122 1.44 9.12 17.82
CA PHE A 122 1.38 7.67 17.62
C PHE A 122 -0.04 7.10 17.79
N LEU A 123 -0.75 7.49 18.85
CA LEU A 123 -2.12 7.02 19.06
C LEU A 123 -3.07 7.43 17.93
N SER A 124 -2.99 8.68 17.45
CA SER A 124 -3.81 9.13 16.32
C SER A 124 -3.50 8.34 15.05
N TYR A 125 -2.24 7.94 14.89
CA TYR A 125 -1.79 7.09 13.81
C TYR A 125 -2.46 5.70 13.89
N CYS A 126 -2.44 5.06 15.05
CA CYS A 126 -3.08 3.76 15.26
C CYS A 126 -4.59 3.80 15.00
N VAL A 127 -5.25 4.89 15.39
CA VAL A 127 -6.70 5.06 15.16
C VAL A 127 -7.02 5.16 13.67
N TYR A 128 -6.29 5.98 12.90
CA TYR A 128 -6.59 6.08 11.47
C TYR A 128 -6.25 4.79 10.72
N SER A 129 -5.16 4.10 11.09
CA SER A 129 -4.81 2.81 10.52
C SER A 129 -5.92 1.78 10.74
N ALA A 130 -6.49 1.74 11.95
CA ALA A 130 -7.65 0.91 12.25
C ALA A 130 -8.87 1.26 11.38
N VAL A 131 -9.18 2.55 11.21
CA VAL A 131 -10.32 2.99 10.39
C VAL A 131 -10.11 2.68 8.91
N ILE A 132 -8.91 2.91 8.38
CA ILE A 132 -8.60 2.56 6.99
C ILE A 132 -8.78 1.07 6.77
N SER A 133 -8.25 0.25 7.66
CA SER A 133 -8.25 -1.22 7.50
C SER A 133 -9.61 -1.86 7.76
N ALA A 134 -10.43 -1.28 8.65
CA ALA A 134 -11.75 -1.79 8.95
C ALA A 134 -12.83 -1.35 7.96
N LEU A 135 -12.73 -0.13 7.42
CA LEU A 135 -13.84 0.52 6.72
C LEU A 135 -13.43 1.07 5.36
N ILE A 136 -12.43 1.99 5.29
CA ILE A 136 -12.18 2.78 4.07
C ILE A 136 -11.71 1.87 2.94
N TYR A 137 -10.63 1.13 3.15
CA TYR A 137 -10.11 0.20 2.15
C TYR A 137 -11.13 -0.91 1.80
N PRO A 138 -11.75 -1.61 2.77
CA PRO A 138 -12.68 -2.69 2.43
C PRO A 138 -13.89 -2.24 1.62
N ILE A 139 -14.47 -1.10 1.96
CA ILE A 139 -15.64 -0.56 1.25
C ILE A 139 -15.28 -0.19 -0.19
N GLU A 140 -14.18 0.51 -0.39
CA GLU A 140 -13.76 0.92 -1.73
C GLU A 140 -13.27 -0.28 -2.56
N ALA A 141 -12.52 -1.20 -1.96
CA ALA A 141 -12.11 -2.43 -2.62
C ALA A 141 -13.32 -3.30 -3.02
N HIS A 142 -14.41 -3.29 -2.23
CA HIS A 142 -15.67 -3.93 -2.60
C HIS A 142 -16.26 -3.33 -3.88
N TRP A 143 -16.22 -1.99 -4.03
CA TRP A 143 -16.73 -1.34 -5.24
C TRP A 143 -16.05 -1.84 -6.51
N THR A 144 -14.76 -2.16 -6.42
CA THR A 144 -13.92 -2.50 -7.57
C THR A 144 -13.74 -4.00 -7.75
N TRP A 145 -13.42 -4.75 -6.68
CA TRP A 145 -13.10 -6.17 -6.72
C TRP A 145 -14.12 -7.08 -6.03
N GLY A 146 -14.95 -6.52 -5.14
CA GLY A 146 -15.98 -7.25 -4.41
C GLY A 146 -17.34 -7.36 -5.13
N GLY A 147 -17.41 -6.95 -6.40
CA GLY A 147 -18.67 -6.97 -7.18
C GLY A 147 -19.55 -5.74 -7.00
N GLY A 148 -19.06 -4.67 -6.35
CA GLY A 148 -19.80 -3.43 -6.15
C GLY A 148 -19.99 -2.60 -7.41
N TRP A 149 -20.48 -1.36 -7.25
CA TRP A 149 -20.96 -0.52 -8.34
C TRP A 149 -19.92 -0.19 -9.41
N LEU A 150 -18.63 -0.04 -9.05
CA LEU A 150 -17.57 0.19 -10.04
C LEU A 150 -17.37 -1.03 -10.94
N ALA A 151 -17.31 -2.23 -10.35
CA ALA A 151 -17.24 -3.48 -11.11
C ALA A 151 -18.46 -3.64 -12.04
N GLN A 152 -19.65 -3.31 -11.56
CA GLN A 152 -20.91 -3.43 -12.32
C GLN A 152 -20.95 -2.52 -13.55
N ILE A 153 -20.29 -1.35 -13.51
CA ILE A 153 -20.16 -0.47 -14.69
C ILE A 153 -18.95 -0.80 -15.57
N GLY A 154 -18.19 -1.85 -15.25
CA GLY A 154 -17.04 -2.30 -16.04
C GLY A 154 -15.73 -1.57 -15.73
N PHE A 155 -15.62 -0.89 -14.59
CA PHE A 155 -14.34 -0.33 -14.13
C PHE A 155 -13.35 -1.46 -13.83
N HIS A 156 -12.12 -1.29 -14.29
CA HIS A 156 -11.07 -2.28 -14.10
C HIS A 156 -9.87 -1.69 -13.36
N ASP A 157 -9.50 -2.32 -12.27
CA ASP A 157 -8.24 -2.11 -11.55
C ASP A 157 -7.49 -3.44 -11.49
N PHE A 158 -6.36 -3.52 -12.18
CA PHE A 158 -5.63 -4.79 -12.29
C PHE A 158 -4.98 -5.21 -10.98
N ALA A 159 -4.24 -4.29 -10.35
CA ALA A 159 -3.41 -4.62 -9.19
C ALA A 159 -3.49 -3.60 -8.05
N GLY A 160 -4.48 -2.71 -8.02
CA GLY A 160 -4.72 -1.81 -6.90
C GLY A 160 -4.23 -0.37 -7.07
N SER A 161 -4.10 0.11 -8.31
CA SER A 161 -3.83 1.53 -8.54
C SER A 161 -4.92 2.43 -7.96
N ASN A 162 -6.19 2.00 -8.06
CA ASN A 162 -7.33 2.66 -7.43
C ASN A 162 -7.48 2.23 -5.96
N CYS A 163 -7.74 0.94 -5.73
CA CYS A 163 -8.12 0.41 -4.42
C CYS A 163 -7.07 0.66 -3.33
N ILE A 164 -5.80 0.69 -3.69
CA ILE A 164 -4.70 0.80 -2.73
C ILE A 164 -4.04 2.17 -2.82
N HIS A 165 -3.51 2.52 -4.00
CA HIS A 165 -2.68 3.71 -4.13
C HIS A 165 -3.48 5.01 -4.16
N MET A 166 -4.60 5.07 -4.89
CA MET A 166 -5.44 6.26 -4.89
C MET A 166 -6.12 6.47 -3.53
N VAL A 167 -6.66 5.42 -2.93
CA VAL A 167 -7.30 5.49 -1.60
C VAL A 167 -6.29 5.94 -0.54
N GLY A 168 -5.12 5.30 -0.48
CA GLY A 168 -4.03 5.73 0.40
C GLY A 168 -3.59 7.16 0.13
N GLY A 169 -3.46 7.56 -1.14
CA GLY A 169 -3.10 8.90 -1.56
C GLY A 169 -4.11 9.98 -1.16
N ILE A 170 -5.42 9.71 -1.30
CA ILE A 170 -6.49 10.63 -0.85
C ILE A 170 -6.48 10.77 0.67
N CYS A 171 -6.38 9.67 1.40
CA CYS A 171 -6.26 9.70 2.86
C CYS A 171 -5.01 10.48 3.30
N ALA A 172 -3.88 10.31 2.60
CA ALA A 172 -2.64 11.04 2.84
C ALA A 172 -2.81 12.56 2.59
N LEU A 173 -3.49 12.94 1.50
CA LEU A 173 -3.77 14.34 1.17
C LEU A 173 -4.62 15.01 2.26
N ILE A 174 -5.73 14.36 2.66
CA ILE A 174 -6.62 14.87 3.70
C ILE A 174 -5.86 15.00 5.02
N GLY A 175 -5.17 13.95 5.44
CA GLY A 175 -4.39 13.95 6.67
C GLY A 175 -3.29 15.01 6.68
N ALA A 176 -2.57 15.17 5.57
CA ALA A 176 -1.55 16.21 5.42
C ALA A 176 -2.14 17.63 5.50
N ALA A 177 -3.31 17.86 4.90
CA ALA A 177 -4.02 19.12 4.95
C ALA A 177 -4.48 19.46 6.38
N MET A 178 -5.01 18.47 7.12
CA MET A 178 -5.45 18.65 8.50
C MET A 178 -4.30 18.92 9.46
N LEU A 179 -3.18 18.23 9.31
CA LEU A 179 -2.00 18.38 10.18
C LEU A 179 -1.21 19.65 9.90
N GLY A 180 -1.27 20.16 8.69
CA GLY A 180 -0.44 21.29 8.27
C GLY A 180 1.04 20.91 8.12
N PRO A 181 1.94 21.89 7.96
CA PRO A 181 3.37 21.66 7.77
C PRO A 181 4.06 21.18 9.05
N ARG A 182 5.21 20.51 8.88
CA ARG A 182 6.10 20.17 10.02
C ARG A 182 6.47 21.43 10.79
N ILE A 183 6.52 21.31 12.12
CA ILE A 183 6.90 22.43 13.02
C ILE A 183 8.27 22.96 12.62
N GLY A 184 8.35 24.30 12.38
CA GLY A 184 9.55 24.96 11.95
C GLY A 184 9.84 24.89 10.43
N LYS A 185 8.97 24.28 9.61
CA LYS A 185 9.13 24.28 8.15
C LYS A 185 9.08 25.68 7.57
N PHE A 186 8.12 26.48 8.01
CA PHE A 186 7.93 27.86 7.57
C PHE A 186 8.12 28.81 8.76
N VAL A 187 9.03 29.77 8.61
CA VAL A 187 9.18 30.88 9.56
C VAL A 187 8.33 32.04 9.03
N LYS A 188 7.48 32.58 9.89
CA LYS A 188 6.58 33.70 9.55
C LYS A 188 6.96 34.93 10.37
N ASP A 189 6.77 36.11 9.79
CA ASP A 189 6.86 37.38 10.50
C ASP A 189 5.58 37.67 11.31
N SER A 190 5.54 38.81 11.98
CA SER A 190 4.40 39.30 12.77
C SER A 190 3.10 39.45 11.95
N ASN A 191 3.21 39.59 10.63
CA ASN A 191 2.10 39.76 9.71
C ASN A 191 1.66 38.42 9.09
N GLY A 192 2.26 37.29 9.50
CA GLY A 192 1.95 35.96 8.98
C GLY A 192 2.59 35.61 7.64
N LYS A 193 3.42 36.53 7.07
CA LYS A 193 4.12 36.29 5.81
C LYS A 193 5.30 35.33 6.02
N ILE A 194 5.46 34.35 5.11
CA ILE A 194 6.59 33.41 5.15
C ILE A 194 7.87 34.18 4.78
N THR A 195 8.81 34.22 5.72
CA THR A 195 10.13 34.88 5.55
C THR A 195 11.24 33.88 5.27
N LYS A 196 11.08 32.62 5.70
CA LYS A 196 12.07 31.56 5.48
C LYS A 196 11.41 30.21 5.39
N VAL A 197 11.93 29.34 4.51
CA VAL A 197 11.57 27.93 4.40
C VAL A 197 12.79 27.10 4.80
N ASN A 198 12.67 26.32 5.89
CA ASN A 198 13.74 25.46 6.37
C ASN A 198 13.74 24.12 5.63
N ALA A 199 14.93 23.59 5.30
CA ALA A 199 15.10 22.26 4.79
C ALA A 199 14.92 21.21 5.93
N PHE A 200 14.34 20.07 5.60
CA PHE A 200 14.21 18.89 6.46
C PHE A 200 14.78 17.68 5.73
N PRO A 201 16.11 17.62 5.57
CA PRO A 201 16.73 16.51 4.83
C PRO A 201 16.54 15.19 5.58
N GLY A 202 16.45 14.11 4.81
CA GLY A 202 16.54 12.76 5.35
C GLY A 202 17.91 12.51 5.98
N HIS A 203 17.95 11.68 7.00
CA HIS A 203 19.20 11.42 7.72
C HIS A 203 20.01 10.28 7.13
N ASN A 204 19.40 9.40 6.33
CA ASN A 204 20.05 8.20 5.80
C ASN A 204 19.50 7.84 4.42
N LEU A 205 19.94 8.56 3.39
CA LEU A 205 19.54 8.30 2.00
C LEU A 205 19.89 6.88 1.52
N PRO A 206 21.06 6.27 1.89
CA PRO A 206 21.33 4.88 1.56
C PRO A 206 20.27 3.91 2.09
N LEU A 207 19.77 4.10 3.31
CA LEU A 207 18.67 3.30 3.87
C LEU A 207 17.39 3.46 3.04
N GLY A 208 17.06 4.69 2.65
CA GLY A 208 15.93 4.96 1.77
C GLY A 208 16.06 4.25 0.42
N CYS A 209 17.25 4.29 -0.17
CA CYS A 209 17.54 3.62 -1.44
C CYS A 209 17.41 2.09 -1.32
N LEU A 210 17.90 1.47 -0.26
CA LEU A 210 17.70 0.04 0.00
C LEU A 210 16.22 -0.30 0.14
N GLY A 211 15.45 0.57 0.80
CA GLY A 211 13.99 0.42 0.89
C GLY A 211 13.32 0.41 -0.48
N VAL A 212 13.79 1.23 -1.43
CA VAL A 212 13.26 1.22 -2.81
C VAL A 212 13.49 -0.13 -3.50
N PHE A 213 14.68 -0.75 -3.34
CA PHE A 213 14.92 -2.09 -3.89
C PHE A 213 14.00 -3.14 -3.30
N ILE A 214 13.73 -3.08 -2.00
CA ILE A 214 12.79 -4.01 -1.32
C ILE A 214 11.37 -3.79 -1.85
N LEU A 215 10.92 -2.54 -2.00
CA LEU A 215 9.62 -2.23 -2.59
C LEU A 215 9.52 -2.75 -4.02
N TRP A 216 10.56 -2.55 -4.83
CA TRP A 216 10.57 -3.03 -6.20
C TRP A 216 10.49 -4.55 -6.29
N LEU A 217 11.24 -5.27 -5.46
CA LEU A 217 11.11 -6.73 -5.35
C LEU A 217 9.68 -7.14 -4.99
N GLY A 218 9.08 -6.45 -4.02
CA GLY A 218 7.70 -6.71 -3.61
C GLY A 218 6.68 -6.48 -4.73
N TRP A 219 6.92 -5.55 -5.65
CA TRP A 219 6.03 -5.28 -6.79
C TRP A 219 5.95 -6.43 -7.80
N TYR A 220 6.94 -7.30 -7.89
CA TYR A 220 6.81 -8.52 -8.69
C TYR A 220 5.70 -9.44 -8.13
N GLY A 221 5.54 -9.50 -6.82
CA GLY A 221 4.41 -10.17 -6.19
C GLY A 221 3.12 -9.37 -6.27
N PHE A 222 3.19 -8.07 -5.98
CA PHE A 222 2.04 -7.16 -5.98
C PHE A 222 1.30 -7.16 -7.33
N ASN A 223 2.02 -6.95 -8.41
CA ASN A 223 1.46 -6.94 -9.75
C ASN A 223 1.31 -8.36 -10.33
N GLY A 224 2.29 -9.24 -10.07
CA GLY A 224 2.35 -10.56 -10.71
C GLY A 224 1.37 -11.58 -10.13
N ALA A 225 0.94 -11.42 -8.88
CA ALA A 225 0.03 -12.39 -8.28
C ALA A 225 -1.35 -12.44 -8.96
N ALA A 226 -1.77 -11.36 -9.62
CA ALA A 226 -3.00 -11.31 -10.38
C ALA A 226 -2.93 -12.02 -11.76
N ALA A 227 -1.75 -12.49 -12.18
CA ALA A 227 -1.58 -13.17 -13.45
C ALA A 227 -2.32 -14.52 -13.50
N THR A 228 -2.92 -14.81 -14.63
CA THR A 228 -3.66 -16.05 -14.90
C THR A 228 -2.90 -17.04 -15.77
N SER A 229 -1.78 -16.61 -16.36
CA SER A 229 -0.89 -17.45 -17.16
C SER A 229 0.57 -17.09 -16.96
N VAL A 230 1.49 -17.99 -17.29
CA VAL A 230 2.94 -17.76 -17.23
C VAL A 230 3.38 -16.69 -18.22
N GLU A 231 2.76 -16.62 -19.39
CA GLU A 231 3.03 -15.60 -20.40
C GLU A 231 2.63 -14.21 -19.92
N GLU A 232 1.44 -14.08 -19.35
CA GLU A 232 0.98 -12.84 -18.71
C GLU A 232 1.89 -12.43 -17.55
N LEU A 233 2.26 -13.37 -16.69
CA LEU A 233 3.21 -13.14 -15.59
C LEU A 233 4.55 -12.59 -16.10
N GLY A 234 5.09 -13.17 -17.18
CA GLY A 234 6.32 -12.69 -17.81
C GLY A 234 6.19 -11.25 -18.31
N SER A 235 5.09 -10.92 -18.98
CA SER A 235 4.79 -9.56 -19.43
C SER A 235 4.70 -8.56 -18.27
N ILE A 236 4.01 -8.94 -17.19
CA ILE A 236 3.88 -8.13 -15.97
C ILE A 236 5.26 -7.86 -15.34
N PHE A 237 6.13 -8.87 -15.27
CA PHE A 237 7.50 -8.71 -14.75
C PHE A 237 8.29 -7.72 -15.57
N VAL A 238 8.21 -7.81 -16.90
CA VAL A 238 8.89 -6.88 -17.81
C VAL A 238 8.39 -5.45 -17.60
N THR A 239 7.09 -5.23 -17.59
CA THR A 239 6.50 -3.90 -17.40
C THR A 239 6.80 -3.33 -16.01
N THR A 240 6.76 -4.16 -14.97
CA THR A 240 7.13 -3.81 -13.59
C THR A 240 8.62 -3.44 -13.47
N THR A 241 9.47 -3.97 -14.35
CA THR A 241 10.89 -3.63 -14.41
C THR A 241 11.13 -2.34 -15.19
N ILE A 242 10.52 -2.21 -16.37
CA ILE A 242 10.77 -1.10 -17.30
C ILE A 242 10.25 0.22 -16.77
N ALA A 243 9.03 0.25 -16.24
CA ALA A 243 8.36 1.50 -15.83
C ALA A 243 9.18 2.28 -14.77
N PRO A 244 9.58 1.71 -13.62
CA PRO A 244 10.38 2.42 -12.63
C PRO A 244 11.81 2.70 -13.12
N SER A 245 12.38 1.84 -13.98
CA SER A 245 13.70 2.08 -14.56
C SER A 245 13.72 3.33 -15.42
N ILE A 246 12.75 3.46 -16.33
CA ILE A 246 12.63 4.64 -17.20
C ILE A 246 12.34 5.88 -16.36
N ALA A 247 11.41 5.79 -15.39
CA ALA A 247 11.08 6.92 -14.52
C ALA A 247 12.31 7.44 -13.76
N THR A 248 13.14 6.52 -13.23
CA THR A 248 14.37 6.87 -12.51
C THR A 248 15.37 7.56 -13.43
N VAL A 249 15.64 7.00 -14.63
CA VAL A 249 16.57 7.57 -15.59
C VAL A 249 16.13 8.95 -16.09
N VAL A 250 14.83 9.09 -16.41
CA VAL A 250 14.27 10.37 -16.86
C VAL A 250 14.34 11.42 -15.76
N CYS A 251 14.01 11.07 -14.50
CA CYS A 251 14.12 11.97 -13.38
C CYS A 251 15.55 12.43 -13.13
N MET A 252 16.51 11.49 -13.19
CA MET A 252 17.94 11.80 -13.09
C MET A 252 18.40 12.78 -14.19
N ILE A 253 18.05 12.52 -15.44
CA ILE A 253 18.39 13.41 -16.57
C ILE A 253 17.76 14.79 -16.39
N PHE A 254 16.46 14.84 -16.02
CA PHE A 254 15.77 16.09 -15.80
C PHE A 254 16.41 16.93 -14.70
N THR A 255 16.72 16.31 -13.54
CA THR A 255 17.37 17.03 -12.44
C THR A 255 18.77 17.49 -12.81
N TRP A 256 19.51 16.67 -13.54
CA TRP A 256 20.86 17.01 -14.02
C TRP A 256 20.84 18.22 -14.96
N VAL A 257 19.96 18.20 -15.96
CA VAL A 257 19.83 19.33 -16.90
C VAL A 257 19.36 20.60 -16.18
N LYS A 258 18.39 20.48 -15.25
CA LYS A 258 17.80 21.64 -14.59
C LYS A 258 18.66 22.23 -13.49
N TYR A 259 19.38 21.41 -12.75
CA TYR A 259 20.11 21.83 -11.54
C TYR A 259 21.62 21.65 -11.64
N GLY A 260 22.16 21.16 -12.75
CA GLY A 260 23.59 20.92 -12.98
C GLY A 260 24.15 19.69 -12.26
N LYS A 261 23.33 18.94 -11.55
CA LYS A 261 23.69 17.70 -10.87
C LYS A 261 22.46 16.79 -10.78
N PRO A 262 22.65 15.47 -10.84
CA PRO A 262 21.55 14.53 -10.63
C PRO A 262 21.13 14.55 -9.16
N ASP A 263 19.85 14.32 -8.93
CA ASP A 263 19.26 14.16 -7.60
C ASP A 263 18.49 12.85 -7.55
#